data_41e424a2a8d3a38535799ec0b43fd193
#
_entry.id   41e424a2a8d3a38535799ec0b43fd193
#
_cell.length_a   1.000
_cell.length_b   1.000
_cell.length_c   1.000
_cell.angle_alpha   90.00
_cell.angle_beta   90.00
_cell.angle_gamma   90.00
#
_symmetry.space_group_name_H-M   'P 1'
#
loop_
_entity.id
_entity.type
_entity.pdbx_description
1 polymer ?
#
loop_
_entity_poly.entity_id
_entity_poly.type
_entity_poly.pdbx_seq_one_letter_code
_entity_poly.pdbx_strand_id
1 'polypeptide(L)'
;EIKIHNTICLYQTDDNNWCGKLYEETTFKKLLQDIKDNRYSLPTQREWEYLAGKGCRTIFPWGNNIDFSMNLKHMEWMDNDGDYTLEKENFFGLVIGDDPYCREIVYDNDVFSYKGGDGGRNICGGLGVVWGYLPISPYFQDREVGMGDYINGEYDFFRRIIRIVDDSVK
;
A
#
# COMPACT_ATOMS: atom_id res chain seq x y z
N GLU A 1 16.01 10.26 -9.80
CA GLU A 1 15.77 10.38 -8.36
C GLU A 1 16.87 9.63 -7.61
N ILE A 2 17.41 10.22 -6.54
CA ILE A 2 18.39 9.58 -5.65
C ILE A 2 17.83 9.74 -4.23
N LYS A 3 17.59 8.62 -3.57
CA LYS A 3 17.15 8.59 -2.16
C LYS A 3 18.33 8.27 -1.26
N ILE A 4 18.57 9.11 -0.27
CA ILE A 4 19.56 8.89 0.77
C ILE A 4 18.79 8.56 2.05
N HIS A 5 18.61 7.27 2.27
CA HIS A 5 18.10 6.60 3.45
C HIS A 5 17.23 7.48 4.37
N ASN A 6 15.96 7.64 4.03
CA ASN A 6 14.96 8.37 4.84
C ASN A 6 15.37 9.78 5.31
N THR A 7 16.40 10.37 4.69
CA THR A 7 16.91 11.68 5.09
C THR A 7 16.69 12.72 3.99
N ILE A 8 17.09 12.42 2.78
CA ILE A 8 17.01 13.33 1.63
C ILE A 8 16.56 12.56 0.39
N CYS A 9 15.62 13.13 -0.34
CA CYS A 9 15.32 12.74 -1.71
C CYS A 9 15.83 13.83 -2.66
N LEU A 10 16.75 13.50 -3.53
CA LEU A 10 17.21 14.36 -4.62
C LEU A 10 16.48 13.97 -5.90
N TYR A 11 15.91 14.93 -6.58
CA TYR A 11 15.26 14.73 -7.88
C TYR A 11 15.65 15.81 -8.86
N GLN A 12 15.66 15.47 -10.13
CA GLN A 12 15.94 16.39 -11.20
C GLN A 12 14.64 16.94 -11.79
N THR A 13 14.57 18.26 -11.94
CA THR A 13 13.43 18.93 -12.58
C THR A 13 13.59 18.88 -14.10
N ASP A 14 12.52 19.20 -14.83
CA ASP A 14 12.52 19.25 -16.29
C ASP A 14 13.55 20.26 -16.86
N ASP A 15 13.88 21.28 -16.09
CA ASP A 15 14.91 22.28 -16.40
C ASP A 15 16.35 21.80 -16.10
N ASN A 16 16.52 20.53 -15.81
CA ASN A 16 17.81 19.90 -15.51
C ASN A 16 18.46 20.38 -14.19
N ASN A 17 17.70 21.03 -13.33
CA ASN A 17 18.15 21.44 -12.00
C ASN A 17 17.92 20.34 -10.98
N TRP A 18 18.83 20.20 -10.02
CA TRP A 18 18.66 19.30 -8.90
C TRP A 18 17.96 19.98 -7.74
N CYS A 19 16.92 19.36 -7.24
CA CYS A 19 16.18 19.77 -6.05
C CYS A 19 16.27 18.70 -4.97
N GLY A 20 16.32 19.12 -3.71
CA GLY A 20 16.32 18.21 -2.56
C GLY A 20 15.07 18.42 -1.70
N LYS A 21 14.49 17.31 -1.24
CA LYS A 21 13.49 17.28 -0.18
C LYS A 21 14.08 16.58 1.03
N LEU A 22 13.96 17.16 2.19
CA LEU A 22 14.24 16.50 3.45
C LEU A 22 13.04 15.63 3.83
N TYR A 23 13.31 14.43 4.33
CA TYR A 23 12.31 13.63 5.00
C TYR A 23 12.14 14.14 6.43
N GLU A 24 10.91 14.44 6.80
CA GLU A 24 10.54 14.70 8.19
C GLU A 24 9.92 13.44 8.79
N GLU A 25 10.35 13.08 9.97
CA GLU A 25 9.68 12.05 10.75
C GLU A 25 8.22 12.47 10.99
N THR A 26 7.31 11.61 10.60
CA THR A 26 5.88 11.87 10.69
C THR A 26 5.22 10.74 11.48
N THR A 27 4.41 11.11 12.47
CA THR A 27 3.58 10.16 13.19
C THR A 27 2.25 9.94 12.51
N PHE A 28 1.57 8.83 12.81
CA PHE A 28 0.21 8.58 12.32
C PHE A 28 -0.78 9.67 12.74
N LYS A 29 -0.60 10.24 13.92
CA LYS A 29 -1.41 11.37 14.40
C LYS A 29 -1.24 12.61 13.50
N LYS A 30 0.00 12.95 13.15
CA LYS A 30 0.29 14.11 12.27
C LYS A 30 -0.27 13.85 10.87
N LEU A 31 -0.07 12.66 10.31
CA LEU A 31 -0.64 12.29 9.02
C LEU A 31 -2.17 12.46 9.00
N LEU A 32 -2.85 11.94 10.02
CA LEU A 32 -4.31 12.03 10.09
C LEU A 32 -4.79 13.48 10.16
N GLN A 33 -4.08 14.33 10.92
CA GLN A 33 -4.39 15.74 11.00
C GLN A 33 -4.20 16.43 9.64
N ASP A 34 -3.07 16.22 8.99
CA ASP A 34 -2.75 16.82 7.69
C ASP A 34 -3.77 16.40 6.61
N ILE A 35 -4.20 15.15 6.63
CA ILE A 35 -5.22 14.63 5.71
C ILE A 35 -6.57 15.32 5.95
N LYS A 36 -6.99 15.44 7.22
CA LYS A 36 -8.25 16.10 7.60
C LYS A 36 -8.25 17.59 7.27
N ASP A 37 -7.16 18.29 7.54
CA ASP A 37 -7.02 19.72 7.26
C ASP A 37 -7.13 20.02 5.76
N ASN A 38 -6.72 19.07 4.93
CA ASN A 38 -6.87 19.13 3.47
C ASN A 38 -8.20 18.55 2.96
N ARG A 39 -9.16 18.25 3.83
CA ARG A 39 -10.50 17.72 3.51
C ARG A 39 -10.47 16.35 2.82
N TYR A 40 -9.45 15.56 3.06
CA TYR A 40 -9.38 14.17 2.64
C TYR A 40 -9.64 13.22 3.80
N SER A 41 -9.72 11.95 3.48
CA SER A 41 -9.78 10.85 4.44
C SER A 41 -8.82 9.76 4.01
N LEU A 42 -8.47 8.89 4.94
CA LEU A 42 -7.89 7.59 4.63
C LEU A 42 -9.02 6.59 4.34
N PRO A 43 -8.78 5.57 3.50
CA PRO A 43 -9.72 4.49 3.36
C PRO A 43 -9.86 3.72 4.67
N THR A 44 -11.05 3.20 4.94
CA THR A 44 -11.25 2.16 5.92
C THR A 44 -10.70 0.84 5.39
N GLN A 45 -10.50 -0.13 6.28
CA GLN A 45 -10.09 -1.48 5.88
C GLN A 45 -11.04 -2.08 4.85
N ARG A 46 -12.35 -1.96 5.05
CA ARG A 46 -13.36 -2.50 4.13
C ARG A 46 -13.37 -1.81 2.77
N GLU A 47 -13.18 -0.49 2.74
CA GLU A 47 -13.08 0.25 1.49
C GLU A 47 -11.84 -0.22 0.70
N TRP A 48 -10.72 -0.36 1.38
CA TRP A 48 -9.49 -0.85 0.75
C TRP A 48 -9.65 -2.28 0.22
N GLU A 49 -10.21 -3.18 1.01
CA GLU A 49 -10.48 -4.58 0.62
C GLU A 49 -11.40 -4.66 -0.62
N TYR A 50 -12.42 -3.82 -0.65
CA TYR A 50 -13.32 -3.75 -1.80
C TYR A 50 -12.60 -3.27 -3.06
N LEU A 51 -11.78 -2.22 -2.95
CA LEU A 51 -11.03 -1.65 -4.07
C LEU A 51 -9.95 -2.62 -4.58
N ALA A 52 -9.20 -3.24 -3.70
CA ALA A 52 -8.16 -4.20 -4.06
C ALA A 52 -8.73 -5.52 -4.60
N GLY A 53 -9.77 -6.02 -3.96
CA GLY A 53 -10.47 -7.25 -4.37
C GLY A 53 -11.38 -7.08 -5.57
N LYS A 54 -11.50 -5.88 -6.14
CA LYS A 54 -12.40 -5.58 -7.29
C LYS A 54 -13.87 -5.91 -6.99
N GLY A 55 -14.27 -5.85 -5.73
CA GLY A 55 -15.59 -6.29 -5.27
C GLY A 55 -15.79 -7.81 -5.22
N CYS A 56 -14.79 -8.61 -5.60
CA CYS A 56 -14.83 -10.06 -5.49
C CYS A 56 -14.50 -10.51 -4.06
N ARG A 57 -15.03 -11.68 -3.66
CA ARG A 57 -14.76 -12.29 -2.36
C ARG A 57 -13.75 -13.45 -2.49
N THR A 58 -12.72 -13.23 -3.28
CA THR A 58 -11.65 -14.20 -3.49
C THR A 58 -10.48 -13.93 -2.55
N ILE A 59 -9.72 -14.97 -2.21
CA ILE A 59 -8.56 -14.86 -1.30
C ILE A 59 -7.52 -13.89 -1.86
N PHE A 60 -7.33 -13.92 -3.18
CA PHE A 60 -6.41 -13.03 -3.89
C PHE A 60 -7.16 -12.22 -4.96
N PRO A 61 -6.58 -11.11 -5.46
CA PRO A 61 -7.19 -10.34 -6.54
C PRO A 61 -7.45 -11.12 -7.83
N TRP A 62 -6.78 -12.24 -8.04
CA TRP A 62 -6.93 -13.11 -9.22
C TRP A 62 -7.78 -14.36 -8.96
N GLY A 63 -8.11 -14.73 -7.71
CA GLY A 63 -8.90 -15.91 -7.40
C GLY A 63 -8.59 -16.52 -6.04
N ASN A 64 -8.94 -17.80 -5.86
CA ASN A 64 -8.76 -18.52 -4.59
C ASN A 64 -7.52 -19.41 -4.52
N ASN A 65 -6.77 -19.51 -5.60
CA ASN A 65 -5.59 -20.34 -5.67
C ASN A 65 -4.32 -19.49 -5.65
N ILE A 66 -3.25 -20.04 -5.10
CA ILE A 66 -1.92 -19.50 -5.34
C ILE A 66 -1.56 -19.81 -6.79
N ASP A 67 -1.26 -18.78 -7.54
CA ASP A 67 -0.86 -18.90 -8.93
C ASP A 67 0.61 -18.49 -9.05
N PHE A 68 1.48 -19.49 -9.22
CA PHE A 68 2.91 -19.25 -9.35
C PHE A 68 3.31 -18.66 -10.71
N SER A 69 2.40 -18.61 -11.69
CA SER A 69 2.60 -17.87 -12.92
C SER A 69 2.43 -16.35 -12.71
N MET A 70 1.78 -15.97 -11.62
CA MET A 70 1.70 -14.60 -11.16
C MET A 70 3.01 -14.23 -10.44
N ASN A 71 3.93 -13.60 -11.13
CA ASN A 71 5.15 -13.12 -10.52
C ASN A 71 4.81 -12.04 -9.49
N LEU A 72 5.32 -12.21 -8.28
CA LEU A 72 5.31 -11.15 -7.31
C LEU A 72 6.51 -10.24 -7.56
N LYS A 73 6.30 -8.96 -7.45
CA LYS A 73 7.37 -7.97 -7.43
C LYS A 73 8.43 -8.37 -6.37
N HIS A 74 9.68 -8.24 -6.72
CA HIS A 74 10.84 -8.68 -5.93
C HIS A 74 11.05 -10.21 -5.84
N MET A 75 10.27 -11.00 -6.59
CA MET A 75 10.42 -12.46 -6.66
C MET A 75 10.66 -12.95 -8.10
N GLU A 76 11.10 -12.06 -8.99
CA GLU A 76 11.34 -12.33 -10.42
C GLU A 76 12.45 -13.37 -10.65
N TRP A 77 13.28 -13.66 -9.63
CA TRP A 77 14.29 -14.72 -9.66
C TRP A 77 13.70 -16.15 -9.70
N MET A 78 12.42 -16.29 -9.48
CA MET A 78 11.69 -17.55 -9.55
C MET A 78 11.17 -17.79 -10.95
N ASP A 79 12.03 -17.80 -11.92
CA ASP A 79 11.87 -18.25 -13.31
C ASP A 79 10.41 -18.53 -13.74
N ASN A 80 9.63 -17.48 -13.79
CA ASN A 80 8.22 -17.53 -14.18
C ASN A 80 8.04 -16.66 -15.42
N ASP A 81 7.62 -17.26 -16.52
CA ASP A 81 7.28 -16.57 -17.77
C ASP A 81 6.00 -15.71 -17.67
N GLY A 82 5.46 -15.54 -16.46
CA GLY A 82 4.22 -14.82 -16.24
C GLY A 82 4.42 -13.32 -16.14
N ASP A 83 3.62 -12.57 -16.87
CA ASP A 83 3.53 -11.12 -16.69
C ASP A 83 2.98 -10.81 -15.29
N TYR A 84 3.69 -9.95 -14.54
CA TYR A 84 3.20 -9.40 -13.29
C TYR A 84 1.99 -8.50 -13.55
N THR A 85 0.79 -8.99 -13.29
CA THR A 85 -0.44 -8.31 -13.70
C THR A 85 -0.99 -7.33 -12.66
N LEU A 86 -0.50 -7.36 -11.42
CA LEU A 86 -0.95 -6.45 -10.35
C LEU A 86 -0.42 -5.01 -10.53
N GLU A 87 0.61 -4.82 -11.34
CA GLU A 87 1.08 -3.49 -11.72
C GLU A 87 0.16 -2.77 -12.72
N LYS A 88 -0.86 -3.48 -13.24
CA LYS A 88 -1.87 -2.90 -14.12
C LYS A 88 -3.06 -2.42 -13.32
N GLU A 89 -3.70 -1.39 -13.83
CA GLU A 89 -4.95 -0.89 -13.26
C GLU A 89 -5.99 -1.99 -13.15
N ASN A 90 -6.66 -2.05 -12.02
CA ASN A 90 -7.77 -2.95 -11.80
C ASN A 90 -9.08 -2.41 -12.42
N PHE A 91 -10.20 -3.08 -12.18
CA PHE A 91 -11.52 -2.67 -12.68
C PHE A 91 -11.90 -1.22 -12.31
N PHE A 92 -11.38 -0.70 -11.22
CA PHE A 92 -11.63 0.68 -10.78
C PHE A 92 -10.60 1.70 -11.31
N GLY A 93 -9.71 1.29 -12.20
CA GLY A 93 -8.63 2.14 -12.71
C GLY A 93 -7.54 2.40 -11.65
N LEU A 94 -7.32 1.47 -10.73
CA LEU A 94 -6.38 1.62 -9.63
C LEU A 94 -5.28 0.56 -9.71
N VAL A 95 -4.04 0.99 -9.53
CA VAL A 95 -2.94 0.11 -9.11
C VAL A 95 -2.98 0.08 -7.59
N ILE A 96 -3.19 -1.09 -7.00
CA ILE A 96 -3.41 -1.26 -5.56
C ILE A 96 -3.00 -2.67 -5.10
N GLY A 97 -2.22 -2.74 -4.02
CA GLY A 97 -1.72 -4.00 -3.50
C GLY A 97 -0.79 -4.72 -4.48
N ASP A 98 0.00 -3.96 -5.25
CA ASP A 98 0.88 -4.49 -6.29
C ASP A 98 2.25 -4.91 -5.79
N ASP A 99 2.68 -4.39 -4.66
CA ASP A 99 4.01 -4.60 -4.11
C ASP A 99 3.94 -5.14 -2.67
N PRO A 100 4.38 -6.38 -2.40
CA PRO A 100 4.33 -6.98 -1.06
C PRO A 100 5.21 -6.27 -0.02
N TYR A 101 6.16 -5.43 -0.44
CA TYR A 101 6.94 -4.58 0.46
C TYR A 101 6.19 -3.30 0.83
N CYS A 102 5.31 -2.82 -0.04
CA CYS A 102 4.61 -1.57 0.14
C CYS A 102 3.32 -1.78 0.94
N ARG A 103 3.19 -1.08 2.07
CA ARG A 103 2.01 -1.17 2.93
C ARG A 103 1.19 0.09 2.80
N GLU A 104 -0.09 -0.05 2.48
CA GLU A 104 -1.02 1.08 2.50
C GLU A 104 -1.64 1.24 3.88
N ILE A 105 -1.55 2.45 4.41
CA ILE A 105 -2.14 2.85 5.68
C ILE A 105 -3.65 3.00 5.49
N VAL A 106 -4.41 2.29 6.32
CA VAL A 106 -5.86 2.42 6.44
C VAL A 106 -6.23 2.86 7.85
N TYR A 107 -7.37 3.53 7.99
CA TYR A 107 -7.83 4.03 9.27
C TYR A 107 -9.30 3.70 9.49
N ASP A 108 -9.58 2.92 10.51
CA ASP A 108 -10.93 2.47 10.83
C ASP A 108 -11.11 2.41 12.36
N ASN A 109 -12.25 2.91 12.86
CA ASN A 109 -12.58 2.86 14.28
C ASN A 109 -11.47 3.33 15.23
N ASP A 110 -10.84 4.45 14.89
CA ASP A 110 -9.73 5.06 15.63
C ASP A 110 -8.44 4.20 15.70
N VAL A 111 -8.33 3.20 14.83
CA VAL A 111 -7.17 2.33 14.71
C VAL A 111 -6.55 2.45 13.33
N PHE A 112 -5.24 2.55 13.28
CA PHE A 112 -4.49 2.41 12.04
C PHE A 112 -4.05 0.96 11.85
N SER A 113 -4.10 0.52 10.61
CA SER A 113 -3.52 -0.76 10.21
C SER A 113 -2.94 -0.66 8.79
N TYR A 114 -2.33 -1.73 8.34
CA TYR A 114 -1.70 -1.80 7.03
C TYR A 114 -2.39 -2.83 6.15
N LYS A 115 -2.39 -2.55 4.85
CA LYS A 115 -2.92 -3.42 3.80
C LYS A 115 -1.96 -3.49 2.62
N GLY A 116 -2.06 -4.53 1.81
CA GLY A 116 -1.39 -4.66 0.52
C GLY A 116 0.06 -5.13 0.56
N GLY A 117 0.67 -5.16 1.75
CA GLY A 117 2.04 -5.61 1.96
C GLY A 117 2.39 -5.69 3.43
N ASP A 118 3.59 -6.17 3.74
CA ASP A 118 4.08 -6.35 5.12
C ASP A 118 5.50 -5.83 5.35
N GLY A 119 6.03 -5.02 4.44
CA GLY A 119 7.41 -4.56 4.45
C GLY A 119 8.40 -5.66 4.08
N GLY A 120 7.97 -6.68 3.34
CA GLY A 120 8.81 -7.79 2.91
C GLY A 120 9.10 -8.86 3.98
N ARG A 121 8.44 -8.80 5.14
CA ARG A 121 8.70 -9.75 6.24
C ARG A 121 8.45 -11.20 5.85
N ASN A 122 7.36 -11.47 5.15
CA ASN A 122 7.06 -12.83 4.70
C ASN A 122 7.98 -13.29 3.57
N ILE A 123 8.32 -12.41 2.64
CA ILE A 123 9.23 -12.75 1.54
C ILE A 123 10.66 -12.94 2.05
N CYS A 124 11.18 -11.99 2.81
CA CYS A 124 12.57 -12.02 3.31
C CYS A 124 12.73 -12.86 4.57
N GLY A 125 11.65 -13.20 5.26
CA GLY A 125 11.66 -13.93 6.53
C GLY A 125 11.99 -15.41 6.43
N GLY A 126 12.27 -15.95 5.25
CA GLY A 126 12.68 -17.34 5.04
C GLY A 126 11.56 -18.37 5.21
N LEU A 127 10.31 -17.94 5.26
CA LEU A 127 9.14 -18.82 5.41
C LEU A 127 8.71 -19.50 4.09
N GLY A 128 9.39 -19.18 3.01
CA GLY A 128 9.12 -19.75 1.68
C GLY A 128 8.16 -18.93 0.84
N VAL A 129 8.09 -19.29 -0.43
CA VAL A 129 7.39 -18.56 -1.49
C VAL A 129 5.91 -18.37 -1.21
N VAL A 130 5.24 -19.40 -0.73
CA VAL A 130 3.81 -19.37 -0.44
C VAL A 130 3.43 -18.22 0.48
N TRP A 131 4.26 -17.97 1.48
CA TRP A 131 4.04 -16.90 2.46
C TRP A 131 4.21 -15.49 1.87
N GLY A 132 4.99 -15.37 0.81
CA GLY A 132 5.15 -14.11 0.06
C GLY A 132 3.86 -13.64 -0.61
N TYR A 133 2.93 -14.56 -0.90
CA TYR A 133 1.63 -14.23 -1.48
C TYR A 133 0.61 -13.71 -0.47
N LEU A 134 0.75 -14.02 0.82
CA LEU A 134 -0.24 -13.64 1.83
C LEU A 134 -0.48 -12.13 1.93
N PRO A 135 0.56 -11.27 1.93
CA PRO A 135 0.35 -9.82 2.03
C PRO A 135 -0.46 -9.23 0.87
N ILE A 136 -0.50 -9.90 -0.28
CA ILE A 136 -1.26 -9.46 -1.45
C ILE A 136 -2.75 -9.79 -1.33
N SER A 137 -3.12 -10.67 -0.41
CA SER A 137 -4.54 -10.94 -0.15
C SER A 137 -5.25 -9.66 0.32
N PRO A 138 -6.40 -9.30 -0.27
CA PRO A 138 -7.21 -8.19 0.24
C PRO A 138 -7.59 -8.35 1.72
N TYR A 139 -7.67 -9.58 2.20
CA TYR A 139 -8.04 -9.88 3.60
C TYR A 139 -6.84 -9.97 4.55
N PHE A 140 -5.62 -9.94 4.03
CA PHE A 140 -4.45 -9.89 4.89
C PHE A 140 -4.45 -8.59 5.68
N GLN A 141 -4.20 -8.70 6.96
CA GLN A 141 -4.06 -7.56 7.86
C GLN A 141 -2.73 -7.70 8.58
N ASP A 142 -1.92 -6.69 8.43
CA ASP A 142 -0.71 -6.55 9.23
C ASP A 142 -1.07 -6.00 10.62
N ARG A 143 -0.06 -5.77 11.45
CA ARG A 143 -0.22 -5.24 12.80
C ARG A 143 -0.99 -3.93 12.83
N GLU A 144 -1.69 -3.70 13.92
CA GLU A 144 -2.19 -2.39 14.29
C GLU A 144 -1.04 -1.50 14.76
N VAL A 145 -1.18 -0.20 14.53
CA VAL A 145 -0.20 0.81 14.92
C VAL A 145 -0.86 1.92 15.71
N GLY A 146 -0.12 2.47 16.66
CA GLY A 146 -0.60 3.54 17.52
C GLY A 146 -0.47 4.93 16.89
N MET A 147 -1.25 5.87 17.38
CA MET A 147 -1.22 7.27 16.93
C MET A 147 0.15 7.93 17.07
N GLY A 148 0.94 7.51 18.05
CA GLY A 148 2.28 8.03 18.34
C GLY A 148 3.39 7.34 17.58
N ASP A 149 3.12 6.25 16.87
CA ASP A 149 4.12 5.55 16.10
C ASP A 149 4.54 6.37 14.89
N TYR A 150 5.76 6.14 14.43
CA TYR A 150 6.31 6.80 13.26
C TYR A 150 6.01 6.00 12.00
N ILE A 151 5.74 6.74 10.92
CA ILE A 151 5.54 6.19 9.59
C ILE A 151 6.91 5.87 8.98
N ASN A 152 7.06 4.67 8.45
CA ASN A 152 8.24 4.29 7.70
C ASN A 152 8.11 4.75 6.25
N GLY A 153 8.79 5.85 5.90
CA GLY A 153 8.73 6.43 4.57
C GLY A 153 9.29 5.56 3.43
N GLU A 154 9.89 4.40 3.75
CA GLU A 154 10.39 3.44 2.77
C GLU A 154 9.31 2.46 2.31
N TYR A 155 8.46 2.02 3.23
CA TYR A 155 7.47 0.97 2.98
C TYR A 155 6.03 1.41 3.14
N ASP A 156 5.79 2.52 3.86
CA ASP A 156 4.45 2.94 4.21
C ASP A 156 3.92 3.97 3.22
N PHE A 157 2.77 3.69 2.66
CA PHE A 157 2.04 4.55 1.73
C PHE A 157 0.68 4.89 2.29
N PHE A 158 0.05 5.87 1.70
CA PHE A 158 -1.34 6.14 1.97
C PHE A 158 -2.05 6.65 0.72
N ARG A 159 -3.32 6.30 0.62
CA ARG A 159 -4.24 6.77 -0.42
C ARG A 159 -5.21 7.77 0.19
N ARG A 160 -5.29 8.95 -0.40
CA ARG A 160 -6.29 9.94 -0.02
C ARG A 160 -7.59 9.66 -0.74
N ILE A 161 -8.70 9.70 -0.01
CA ILE A 161 -10.02 9.56 -0.56
C ILE A 161 -10.89 10.77 -0.23
N ILE A 162 -11.88 11.04 -1.07
CA ILE A 162 -12.95 12.01 -0.82
C ILE A 162 -14.23 11.21 -0.67
N ARG A 163 -14.93 11.38 0.45
CA ARG A 163 -16.25 10.81 0.63
C ARG A 163 -17.29 11.83 0.21
N ILE A 164 -18.08 11.48 -0.80
CA ILE A 164 -19.23 12.29 -1.21
C ILE A 164 -20.36 11.88 -0.26
N VAL A 165 -20.78 12.81 0.59
CA VAL A 165 -21.96 12.63 1.44
C VAL A 165 -23.15 13.09 0.64
N ASP A 166 -24.06 12.19 0.35
CA ASP A 166 -25.35 12.52 -0.25
C ASP A 166 -26.33 12.90 0.87
N ASP A 167 -26.48 14.20 1.11
CA ASP A 167 -27.39 14.74 2.12
C ASP A 167 -28.88 14.48 1.79
N SER A 168 -29.19 13.92 0.63
CA SER A 168 -30.55 13.62 0.20
C SER A 168 -31.11 12.30 0.75
N VAL A 169 -30.26 11.45 1.32
CA VAL A 169 -30.64 10.19 1.95
C VAL A 169 -30.74 10.39 3.47
N LYS A 170 -31.81 10.98 3.93
CA LYS A 170 -32.23 11.00 5.32
C LYS A 170 -33.50 10.21 5.50
#